data_3c31179456084ddedd10154351d40c14
#
_entry.id   3c31179456084ddedd10154351d40c14
#
_cell.length_a   1.000
_cell.length_b   1.000
_cell.length_c   1.000
_cell.angle_alpha   90.00
_cell.angle_beta   90.00
_cell.angle_gamma   90.00
#
_symmetry.space_group_name_H-M   'P 1'
#
loop_
_entity.id
_entity.type
_entity.pdbx_description
1 polymer ?
#
loop_
_entity_poly.entity_id
_entity_poly.type
_entity_poly.pdbx_seq_one_letter_code
_entity_poly.pdbx_strand_id
1 'polypeptide(L)'
;YKLDGVAIKNPLFQKGNSLETEILATFLPKVVVDSMYTTMKKIGLGIKTLTLEPIAAISVVIPEDMRKLNIALVDIGAGTSDIAISKGGRIIGYGMVPMAGDEITETILDEYLLDFNVAELVKKALSDKNETVKYEDILGMEYEIDKTEIFEKIEKTIETLSEKIAQKIGEL
;
A
#
# COMPACT_ATOMS: atom_id res chain seq x y z
N TYR A 1 -10.40 -9.51 23.39
CA TYR A 1 -10.82 -9.40 24.80
C TYR A 1 -10.85 -10.78 25.44
N LYS A 2 -10.44 -10.86 26.71
CA LYS A 2 -10.71 -12.02 27.58
C LYS A 2 -11.37 -11.52 28.86
N LEU A 3 -12.42 -12.19 29.30
CA LEU A 3 -13.10 -11.93 30.57
C LEU A 3 -12.85 -13.13 31.47
N ASP A 4 -12.25 -12.88 32.63
CA ASP A 4 -11.84 -13.93 33.58
C ASP A 4 -11.05 -15.09 32.91
N GLY A 5 -10.14 -14.72 31.97
CA GLY A 5 -9.31 -15.64 31.19
C GLY A 5 -10.00 -16.28 29.97
N VAL A 6 -11.29 -16.10 29.77
CA VAL A 6 -12.06 -16.66 28.64
C VAL A 6 -12.18 -15.65 27.51
N ALA A 7 -11.82 -16.07 26.30
CA ALA A 7 -11.94 -15.21 25.10
C ALA A 7 -13.38 -14.85 24.78
N ILE A 8 -13.67 -13.55 24.64
CA ILE A 8 -15.00 -13.03 24.29
C ILE A 8 -14.89 -12.06 23.11
N LYS A 9 -15.95 -11.95 22.31
CA LYS A 9 -15.99 -11.02 21.15
C LYS A 9 -16.30 -9.59 21.55
N ASN A 10 -17.22 -9.40 22.48
CA ASN A 10 -17.69 -8.08 22.90
C ASN A 10 -17.79 -8.05 24.42
N PRO A 11 -17.07 -7.17 25.14
CA PRO A 11 -17.15 -7.03 26.59
C PRO A 11 -18.35 -6.21 27.08
N LEU A 12 -19.07 -5.50 26.19
CA LEU A 12 -20.19 -4.66 26.58
C LEU A 12 -21.29 -5.50 27.22
N PHE A 13 -21.75 -5.03 28.36
CA PHE A 13 -22.82 -5.66 29.18
C PHE A 13 -22.43 -7.03 29.77
N GLN A 14 -21.17 -7.44 29.69
CA GLN A 14 -20.66 -8.64 30.36
C GLN A 14 -20.25 -8.28 31.81
N LYS A 15 -20.40 -9.24 32.73
CA LYS A 15 -19.94 -9.11 34.11
C LYS A 15 -18.80 -10.10 34.35
N GLY A 16 -17.73 -9.64 34.99
CA GLY A 16 -16.56 -10.44 35.36
C GLY A 16 -15.67 -9.67 36.33
N ASN A 17 -14.64 -10.33 36.83
CA ASN A 17 -13.69 -9.75 37.78
C ASN A 17 -12.48 -9.14 37.08
N SER A 18 -12.12 -9.64 35.91
CA SER A 18 -10.92 -9.22 35.16
C SER A 18 -11.21 -9.16 33.67
N LEU A 19 -10.86 -8.04 33.04
CA LEU A 19 -10.94 -7.85 31.59
C LEU A 19 -9.53 -7.63 31.03
N GLU A 20 -9.10 -8.55 30.18
CA GLU A 20 -7.86 -8.42 29.43
C GLU A 20 -8.18 -7.95 28.00
N THR A 21 -7.34 -7.06 27.47
CA THR A 21 -7.45 -6.61 26.08
C THR A 21 -6.08 -6.60 25.42
N GLU A 22 -6.00 -7.11 24.20
CA GLU A 22 -4.86 -6.96 23.32
C GLU A 22 -5.13 -5.80 22.37
N ILE A 23 -4.21 -4.85 22.30
CA ILE A 23 -4.36 -3.60 21.55
C ILE A 23 -3.22 -3.47 20.56
N LEU A 24 -3.54 -3.25 19.29
CA LEU A 24 -2.59 -2.77 18.31
C LEU A 24 -2.62 -1.23 18.35
N ALA A 25 -1.54 -0.62 18.83
CA ALA A 25 -1.42 0.82 18.93
C ALA A 25 -0.52 1.37 17.81
N THR A 26 -0.99 2.40 17.14
CA THR A 26 -0.27 3.07 16.05
C THR A 26 0.00 4.50 16.43
N PHE A 27 1.23 4.95 16.16
CA PHE A 27 1.69 6.30 16.45
C PHE A 27 2.05 7.01 15.14
N LEU A 28 1.52 8.20 14.94
CA LEU A 28 1.85 9.07 13.82
C LEU A 28 2.57 10.33 14.32
N PRO A 29 3.50 10.90 13.54
CA PRO A 29 4.08 12.19 13.86
C PRO A 29 2.98 13.25 13.96
N LYS A 30 3.00 14.02 15.05
CA LYS A 30 1.98 15.05 15.29
C LYS A 30 1.87 16.04 14.13
N VAL A 31 2.99 16.41 13.52
CA VAL A 31 3.04 17.36 12.38
C VAL A 31 2.21 16.85 11.19
N VAL A 32 2.18 15.55 10.92
CA VAL A 32 1.39 14.94 9.84
C VAL A 32 -0.10 15.12 10.15
N VAL A 33 -0.51 14.77 11.36
CA VAL A 33 -1.90 14.89 11.81
C VAL A 33 -2.36 16.36 11.79
N ASP A 34 -1.56 17.27 12.33
CA ASP A 34 -1.87 18.70 12.36
C ASP A 34 -1.95 19.30 10.94
N SER A 35 -1.13 18.83 10.01
CA SER A 35 -1.17 19.23 8.60
C SER A 35 -2.48 18.81 7.94
N MET A 36 -2.96 17.59 8.18
CA MET A 36 -4.25 17.11 7.66
C MET A 36 -5.40 17.98 8.18
N TYR A 37 -5.46 18.23 9.49
CA TYR A 37 -6.49 19.10 10.08
C TYR A 37 -6.43 20.52 9.52
N THR A 38 -5.24 21.07 9.38
CA THR A 38 -5.04 22.43 8.85
C THR A 38 -5.48 22.53 7.40
N THR A 39 -5.15 21.54 6.58
CA THR A 39 -5.55 21.50 5.15
C THR A 39 -7.07 21.43 5.02
N MET A 40 -7.72 20.54 5.74
CA MET A 40 -9.19 20.42 5.70
C MET A 40 -9.88 21.68 6.20
N LYS A 41 -9.37 22.31 7.27
CA LYS A 41 -9.89 23.57 7.77
C LYS A 41 -9.78 24.71 6.74
N LYS A 42 -8.66 24.79 5.99
CA LYS A 42 -8.46 25.81 4.96
C LYS A 42 -9.48 25.73 3.82
N ILE A 43 -9.95 24.54 3.48
CA ILE A 43 -10.98 24.33 2.45
C ILE A 43 -12.40 24.26 3.04
N GLY A 44 -12.57 24.62 4.31
CA GLY A 44 -13.89 24.70 4.96
C GLY A 44 -14.50 23.35 5.35
N LEU A 45 -13.71 22.28 5.39
CA LEU A 45 -14.17 20.94 5.79
C LEU A 45 -13.73 20.59 7.20
N GLY A 46 -14.58 19.85 7.91
CA GLY A 46 -14.27 19.25 9.20
C GLY A 46 -13.87 17.78 9.06
N ILE A 47 -12.90 17.33 9.85
CA ILE A 47 -12.54 15.92 9.94
C ILE A 47 -13.41 15.27 11.03
N LYS A 48 -14.18 14.25 10.64
CA LYS A 48 -15.00 13.47 11.57
C LYS A 48 -14.19 12.36 12.25
N THR A 49 -13.33 11.70 11.50
CA THR A 49 -12.56 10.53 11.96
C THR A 49 -11.30 10.41 11.14
N LEU A 50 -10.23 9.95 11.75
CA LEU A 50 -9.01 9.48 11.07
C LEU A 50 -8.96 7.97 11.15
N THR A 51 -8.52 7.33 10.07
CA THR A 51 -8.23 5.91 10.02
C THR A 51 -6.92 5.69 9.27
N LEU A 52 -6.28 4.57 9.48
CA LEU A 52 -5.11 4.17 8.70
C LEU A 52 -5.56 3.69 7.33
N GLU A 53 -4.77 4.03 6.30
CA GLU A 53 -5.03 3.64 4.92
C GLU A 53 -5.24 2.12 4.77
N PRO A 54 -4.37 1.22 5.30
CA PRO A 54 -4.59 -0.22 5.20
C PRO A 54 -5.90 -0.71 5.83
N ILE A 55 -6.37 -0.05 6.90
CA ILE A 55 -7.66 -0.38 7.53
C ILE A 55 -8.83 0.01 6.62
N ALA A 56 -8.74 1.19 6.00
CA ALA A 56 -9.72 1.64 5.04
C ALA A 56 -9.75 0.73 3.80
N ALA A 57 -8.58 0.40 3.25
CA ALA A 57 -8.41 -0.47 2.10
C ALA A 57 -9.02 -1.86 2.34
N ILE A 58 -8.70 -2.53 3.46
CA ILE A 58 -9.30 -3.83 3.82
C ILE A 58 -10.84 -3.72 3.87
N SER A 59 -11.36 -2.62 4.41
CA SER A 59 -12.81 -2.42 4.57
C SER A 59 -13.55 -2.28 3.24
N VAL A 60 -12.87 -1.86 2.18
CA VAL A 60 -13.44 -1.65 0.84
C VAL A 60 -13.17 -2.83 -0.08
N VAL A 61 -11.92 -3.32 -0.09
CA VAL A 61 -11.45 -4.30 -1.07
C VAL A 61 -11.79 -5.73 -0.68
N ILE A 62 -11.79 -6.06 0.64
CA ILE A 62 -12.00 -7.44 1.10
C ILE A 62 -13.46 -7.62 1.56
N PRO A 63 -14.23 -8.52 0.90
CA PRO A 63 -15.59 -8.87 1.32
C PRO A 63 -15.63 -9.39 2.77
N GLU A 64 -16.75 -9.16 3.48
CA GLU A 64 -16.89 -9.48 4.90
C GLU A 64 -16.67 -10.96 5.24
N ASP A 65 -17.11 -11.86 4.37
CA ASP A 65 -16.94 -13.32 4.52
C ASP A 65 -15.47 -13.73 4.41
N MET A 66 -14.71 -13.07 3.51
CA MET A 66 -13.29 -13.33 3.34
C MET A 66 -12.44 -12.74 4.47
N ARG A 67 -12.90 -11.68 5.16
CA ARG A 67 -12.15 -11.07 6.28
C ARG A 67 -11.91 -12.03 7.46
N LYS A 68 -12.63 -13.14 7.52
CA LYS A 68 -12.42 -14.19 8.53
C LYS A 68 -11.19 -15.06 8.26
N LEU A 69 -10.66 -14.99 7.05
CA LEU A 69 -9.45 -15.71 6.65
C LEU A 69 -8.19 -14.97 7.11
N ASN A 70 -7.05 -15.67 7.03
CA ASN A 70 -5.75 -15.05 7.16
C ASN A 70 -5.40 -14.43 5.79
N ILE A 71 -5.37 -13.11 5.74
CA ILE A 71 -5.15 -12.36 4.49
C ILE A 71 -4.06 -11.32 4.73
N ALA A 72 -3.13 -11.23 3.80
CA ALA A 72 -2.25 -10.09 3.65
C ALA A 72 -2.79 -9.21 2.51
N LEU A 73 -3.11 -7.96 2.82
CA LEU A 73 -3.37 -6.92 1.84
C LEU A 73 -2.08 -6.16 1.61
N VAL A 74 -1.69 -6.02 0.36
CA VAL A 74 -0.54 -5.21 -0.07
C VAL A 74 -1.05 -4.11 -0.99
N ASP A 75 -0.85 -2.87 -0.60
CA ASP A 75 -1.19 -1.67 -1.37
C ASP A 75 0.11 -1.06 -1.87
N ILE A 76 0.36 -1.20 -3.18
CA ILE A 76 1.58 -0.71 -3.84
C ILE A 76 1.25 0.64 -4.48
N GLY A 77 1.69 1.71 -3.82
CA GLY A 77 1.51 3.09 -4.29
C GLY A 77 2.61 3.55 -5.24
N ALA A 78 2.91 4.83 -5.20
CA ALA A 78 4.03 5.45 -5.92
C ALA A 78 5.36 5.18 -5.20
N GLY A 79 5.56 5.73 -4.00
CA GLY A 79 6.81 5.63 -3.25
C GLY A 79 6.77 4.65 -2.06
N THR A 80 5.61 4.13 -1.67
CA THR A 80 5.47 3.20 -0.54
C THR A 80 4.57 2.03 -0.88
N SER A 81 4.86 0.88 -0.27
CA SER A 81 3.98 -0.30 -0.29
C SER A 81 3.52 -0.57 1.14
N ASP A 82 2.22 -0.42 1.37
CA ASP A 82 1.59 -0.60 2.66
C ASP A 82 1.02 -2.02 2.80
N ILE A 83 1.26 -2.64 3.95
CA ILE A 83 0.92 -4.05 4.19
C ILE A 83 0.06 -4.14 5.45
N ALA A 84 -1.08 -4.82 5.35
CA ALA A 84 -1.92 -5.14 6.49
C ALA A 84 -2.21 -6.64 6.51
N ILE A 85 -2.06 -7.25 7.70
CA ILE A 85 -2.38 -8.66 7.91
C ILE A 85 -3.62 -8.77 8.78
N SER A 86 -4.60 -9.52 8.30
CA SER A 86 -5.79 -9.86 9.06
C SER A 86 -5.82 -11.34 9.41
N LYS A 87 -6.34 -11.66 10.59
CA LYS A 87 -6.58 -13.01 11.08
C LYS A 87 -7.89 -13.08 11.85
N GLY A 88 -8.77 -13.99 11.45
CA GLY A 88 -10.06 -14.14 12.12
C GLY A 88 -10.91 -12.86 12.12
N GLY A 89 -10.83 -12.04 11.09
CA GLY A 89 -11.57 -10.77 10.96
C GLY A 89 -10.99 -9.60 11.75
N ARG A 90 -9.74 -9.72 12.22
CA ARG A 90 -9.04 -8.66 12.96
C ARG A 90 -7.71 -8.37 12.28
N ILE A 91 -7.32 -7.10 12.27
CA ILE A 91 -5.96 -6.72 11.87
C ILE A 91 -5.04 -7.09 13.02
N ILE A 92 -4.01 -7.88 12.72
CA ILE A 92 -3.02 -8.35 13.69
C ILE A 92 -1.67 -7.66 13.54
N GLY A 93 -1.40 -7.08 12.36
CA GLY A 93 -0.19 -6.34 12.10
C GLY A 93 -0.34 -5.49 10.84
N TYR A 94 0.47 -4.45 10.78
CA TYR A 94 0.71 -3.75 9.54
C TYR A 94 2.13 -3.19 9.49
N GLY A 95 2.61 -2.97 8.27
CA GLY A 95 3.93 -2.46 8.00
C GLY A 95 3.97 -1.72 6.69
N MET A 96 5.12 -1.11 6.41
CA MET A 96 5.35 -0.36 5.20
C MET A 96 6.75 -0.68 4.68
N VAL A 97 6.87 -0.76 3.37
CA VAL A 97 8.11 -0.82 2.62
C VAL A 97 8.26 0.52 1.88
N PRO A 98 9.36 1.28 2.09
CA PRO A 98 9.60 2.55 1.39
C PRO A 98 10.14 2.29 -0.02
N MET A 99 9.38 1.58 -0.83
CA MET A 99 9.65 1.21 -2.22
C MET A 99 8.33 0.80 -2.88
N ALA A 100 8.07 1.28 -4.10
CA ALA A 100 6.84 0.97 -4.83
C ALA A 100 6.96 1.22 -6.35
N GLY A 101 5.97 1.85 -6.97
CA GLY A 101 5.91 2.03 -8.41
C GLY A 101 6.92 3.02 -8.98
N ASP A 102 7.40 3.96 -8.17
CA ASP A 102 8.34 5.00 -8.63
C ASP A 102 9.72 4.41 -8.94
N GLU A 103 10.18 3.39 -8.22
CA GLU A 103 11.44 2.71 -8.52
C GLU A 103 11.43 2.01 -9.88
N ILE A 104 10.25 1.52 -10.30
CA ILE A 104 10.09 0.96 -11.65
C ILE A 104 10.15 2.09 -12.67
N THR A 105 9.49 3.22 -12.39
CA THR A 105 9.53 4.41 -13.26
C THR A 105 10.94 4.96 -13.38
N GLU A 106 11.69 5.04 -12.27
CA GLU A 106 13.09 5.49 -12.24
C GLU A 106 13.99 4.54 -13.03
N THR A 107 13.79 3.22 -12.92
CA THR A 107 14.52 2.25 -13.72
C THR A 107 14.30 2.48 -15.22
N ILE A 108 13.06 2.70 -15.65
CA ILE A 108 12.74 3.01 -17.06
C ILE A 108 13.37 4.34 -17.48
N LEU A 109 13.27 5.37 -16.62
CA LEU A 109 13.87 6.68 -16.84
C LEU A 109 15.38 6.57 -17.11
N ASP A 110 16.09 5.83 -16.26
CA ASP A 110 17.55 5.68 -16.35
C ASP A 110 17.97 4.85 -17.56
N GLU A 111 17.26 3.75 -17.87
CA GLU A 111 17.59 2.86 -18.98
C GLU A 111 17.36 3.51 -20.35
N TYR A 112 16.34 4.35 -20.47
CA TYR A 112 15.95 4.98 -21.74
C TYR A 112 16.22 6.49 -21.79
N LEU A 113 16.86 7.05 -20.76
CA LEU A 113 17.20 8.50 -20.64
C LEU A 113 15.97 9.41 -20.86
N LEU A 114 14.87 9.08 -20.21
CA LEU A 114 13.60 9.80 -20.31
C LEU A 114 13.42 10.78 -19.14
N ASP A 115 12.46 11.70 -19.25
CA ASP A 115 11.95 12.37 -18.06
C ASP A 115 10.96 11.46 -17.31
N PHE A 116 10.70 11.79 -16.04
CA PHE A 116 9.86 10.97 -15.16
C PHE A 116 8.44 10.78 -15.71
N ASN A 117 7.85 11.81 -16.34
CA ASN A 117 6.48 11.74 -16.83
C ASN A 117 6.37 10.79 -18.02
N VAL A 118 7.33 10.85 -18.93
CA VAL A 118 7.40 9.94 -20.09
C VAL A 118 7.67 8.50 -19.62
N ALA A 119 8.61 8.30 -18.70
CA ALA A 119 8.86 6.98 -18.11
C ALA A 119 7.61 6.40 -17.41
N GLU A 120 6.84 7.23 -16.71
CA GLU A 120 5.57 6.83 -16.08
C GLU A 120 4.51 6.44 -17.12
N LEU A 121 4.44 7.15 -18.26
CA LEU A 121 3.57 6.77 -19.38
C LEU A 121 3.99 5.45 -20.00
N VAL A 122 5.30 5.24 -20.21
CA VAL A 122 5.85 3.97 -20.69
C VAL A 122 5.50 2.83 -19.74
N LYS A 123 5.71 3.00 -18.43
CA LYS A 123 5.33 2.02 -17.40
C LYS A 123 3.85 1.66 -17.48
N LYS A 124 2.96 2.64 -17.55
CA LYS A 124 1.50 2.43 -17.66
C LYS A 124 1.12 1.67 -18.91
N ALA A 125 1.76 2.00 -20.04
CA ALA A 125 1.51 1.33 -21.32
C ALA A 125 1.91 -0.16 -21.32
N LEU A 126 2.74 -0.62 -20.37
CA LEU A 126 3.04 -2.04 -20.22
C LEU A 126 1.80 -2.88 -19.91
N SER A 127 0.79 -2.30 -19.28
CA SER A 127 -0.48 -2.97 -18.97
C SER A 127 -1.46 -3.03 -20.15
N ASP A 128 -1.20 -2.32 -21.25
CA ASP A 128 -2.05 -2.32 -22.44
C ASP A 128 -1.91 -3.64 -23.21
N LYS A 129 -2.81 -3.85 -24.20
CA LYS A 129 -2.82 -5.07 -25.01
C LYS A 129 -1.79 -5.08 -26.16
N ASN A 130 -1.18 -3.95 -26.45
CA ASN A 130 -0.19 -3.83 -27.53
C ASN A 130 1.09 -4.57 -27.17
N GLU A 131 1.84 -5.04 -28.14
CA GLU A 131 3.14 -5.70 -27.96
C GLU A 131 4.28 -4.68 -27.80
N THR A 132 4.10 -3.46 -28.34
CA THR A 132 5.07 -2.38 -28.30
C THR A 132 4.56 -1.18 -27.52
N VAL A 133 5.47 -0.37 -27.01
CA VAL A 133 5.21 0.93 -26.39
C VAL A 133 5.81 2.03 -27.25
N LYS A 134 5.01 3.07 -27.55
CA LYS A 134 5.46 4.27 -28.25
C LYS A 134 5.62 5.42 -27.27
N TYR A 135 6.70 6.13 -27.39
CA TYR A 135 6.95 7.34 -26.62
C TYR A 135 7.78 8.34 -27.42
N GLU A 136 7.78 9.59 -26.97
CA GLU A 136 8.56 10.69 -27.51
C GLU A 136 9.59 11.11 -26.47
N ASP A 137 10.84 11.27 -26.90
CA ASP A 137 11.91 11.72 -26.01
C ASP A 137 11.88 13.25 -25.80
N ILE A 138 12.78 13.77 -24.98
CA ILE A 138 12.91 15.19 -24.68
C ILE A 138 13.28 16.06 -25.91
N LEU A 139 13.69 15.44 -27.01
CA LEU A 139 14.04 16.10 -28.28
C LEU A 139 12.89 16.05 -29.29
N GLY A 140 11.76 15.43 -28.94
CA GLY A 140 10.61 15.27 -29.84
C GLY A 140 10.78 14.13 -30.85
N MET A 141 11.67 13.17 -30.58
CA MET A 141 11.83 11.99 -31.42
C MET A 141 10.94 10.86 -30.95
N GLU A 142 10.21 10.25 -31.88
CA GLU A 142 9.34 9.10 -31.60
C GLU A 142 10.15 7.80 -31.60
N TYR A 143 9.91 6.98 -30.59
CA TYR A 143 10.46 5.66 -30.44
C TYR A 143 9.36 4.62 -30.28
N GLU A 144 9.65 3.39 -30.68
CA GLU A 144 8.81 2.24 -30.48
C GLU A 144 9.68 1.10 -29.95
N ILE A 145 9.34 0.58 -28.75
CA ILE A 145 10.10 -0.46 -28.06
C ILE A 145 9.19 -1.64 -27.76
N ASP A 146 9.74 -2.85 -27.90
CA ASP A 146 9.07 -4.07 -27.50
C ASP A 146 8.91 -4.13 -25.96
N LYS A 147 7.74 -4.52 -25.49
CA LYS A 147 7.50 -4.66 -24.05
C LYS A 147 8.42 -5.67 -23.38
N THR A 148 8.80 -6.72 -24.10
CA THR A 148 9.69 -7.75 -23.58
C THR A 148 11.04 -7.14 -23.20
N GLU A 149 11.58 -6.24 -24.03
CA GLU A 149 12.82 -5.52 -23.73
C GLU A 149 12.69 -4.68 -22.46
N ILE A 150 11.58 -3.96 -22.30
CA ILE A 150 11.35 -3.14 -21.11
C ILE A 150 11.22 -4.03 -19.86
N PHE A 151 10.50 -5.17 -19.97
CA PHE A 151 10.37 -6.11 -18.85
C PHE A 151 11.72 -6.68 -18.41
N GLU A 152 12.60 -7.03 -19.33
CA GLU A 152 13.96 -7.49 -18.99
C GLU A 152 14.76 -6.45 -18.20
N LYS A 153 14.57 -5.16 -18.50
CA LYS A 153 15.26 -4.06 -17.80
C LYS A 153 14.73 -3.83 -16.38
N ILE A 154 13.43 -3.96 -16.18
CA ILE A 154 12.79 -3.68 -14.88
C ILE A 154 12.67 -4.94 -14.00
N GLU A 155 12.99 -6.13 -14.50
CA GLU A 155 12.83 -7.42 -13.80
C GLU A 155 13.50 -7.39 -12.43
N LYS A 156 14.75 -6.98 -12.34
CA LYS A 156 15.51 -6.91 -11.10
C LYS A 156 14.88 -5.95 -10.06
N THR A 157 14.32 -4.84 -10.53
CA THR A 157 13.63 -3.88 -9.66
C THR A 157 12.35 -4.48 -9.10
N ILE A 158 11.58 -5.19 -9.94
CA ILE A 158 10.37 -5.92 -9.52
C ILE A 158 10.71 -7.03 -8.53
N GLU A 159 11.76 -7.81 -8.78
CA GLU A 159 12.23 -8.84 -7.86
C GLU A 159 12.59 -8.26 -6.50
N THR A 160 13.38 -7.17 -6.48
CA THR A 160 13.81 -6.48 -5.25
C THR A 160 12.59 -5.98 -4.45
N LEU A 161 11.61 -5.37 -5.12
CA LEU A 161 10.38 -4.92 -4.49
C LEU A 161 9.59 -6.09 -3.90
N SER A 162 9.45 -7.17 -4.67
CA SER A 162 8.73 -8.37 -4.27
C SER A 162 9.38 -9.05 -3.06
N GLU A 163 10.71 -9.15 -3.03
CA GLU A 163 11.47 -9.70 -1.91
C GLU A 163 11.28 -8.88 -0.63
N LYS A 164 11.36 -7.54 -0.73
CA LYS A 164 11.14 -6.65 0.42
C LYS A 164 9.72 -6.76 0.98
N ILE A 165 8.73 -6.83 0.10
CA ILE A 165 7.33 -7.04 0.50
C ILE A 165 7.17 -8.40 1.19
N ALA A 166 7.71 -9.47 0.60
CA ALA A 166 7.63 -10.82 1.17
C ALA A 166 8.32 -10.90 2.53
N GLN A 167 9.51 -10.30 2.66
CA GLN A 167 10.20 -10.20 3.94
C GLN A 167 9.35 -9.47 4.98
N LYS A 168 8.77 -8.33 4.60
CA LYS A 168 7.93 -7.53 5.52
C LYS A 168 6.69 -8.28 5.98
N ILE A 169 6.06 -9.04 5.10
CA ILE A 169 4.93 -9.92 5.46
C ILE A 169 5.36 -10.97 6.48
N GLY A 170 6.57 -11.53 6.33
CA GLY A 170 7.10 -12.52 7.26
C GLY A 170 7.47 -11.97 8.65
N GLU A 171 7.69 -10.66 8.78
CA GLU A 171 8.00 -9.97 10.04
C GLU A 171 6.74 -9.62 10.86
N LEU A 172 5.56 -9.60 10.23
CA LEU A 172 4.27 -9.16 10.80
C LEU A 172 3.46 -10.34 11.36
#